data_7388b3fe8a23458a190158c10d1ca727
#
_entry.id   7388b3fe8a23458a190158c10d1ca727
#
_cell.length_a   1.000
_cell.length_b   1.000
_cell.length_c   1.000
_cell.angle_alpha   90.00
_cell.angle_beta   90.00
_cell.angle_gamma   90.00
#
_symmetry.space_group_name_H-M   'P 1'
#
loop_
_entity.id
_entity.type
_entity.pdbx_description
1 polymer ?
#
loop_
_entity_poly.entity_id
_entity_poly.type
_entity_poly.pdbx_seq_one_letter_code
_entity_poly.pdbx_strand_id
1 'polypeptide(L)'
;MISTRIIAAVFAAFVGVQTVSAAALAPATINVCSGAGSPPVGCLTIPVVSDDCTNLVGGLSFLNKEVTVVEVPDGFVCTFYEAFGCFGTQGSQDAVVLTSGTWDMSFVPGIAAAQQDFNDMTSSFTCSPL
;
A
#
# COMPACT_ATOMS: atom_id res chain seq x y z
N MET A 1 -14.96 -54.17 13.92
CA MET A 1 -14.83 -53.31 14.97
C MET A 1 -13.57 -52.58 14.95
N ILE A 2 -12.58 -53.18 14.63
CA ILE A 2 -11.36 -52.49 14.57
C ILE A 2 -11.32 -51.41 13.58
N SER A 3 -12.00 -51.58 12.54
CA SER A 3 -11.94 -50.59 11.47
C SER A 3 -12.49 -49.25 11.89
N THR A 4 -13.33 -49.27 12.87
CA THR A 4 -13.88 -47.98 13.18
C THR A 4 -12.92 -47.00 13.70
N ARG A 5 -11.94 -47.45 14.41
CA ARG A 5 -11.04 -46.51 14.92
C ARG A 5 -10.27 -45.86 13.91
N ILE A 6 -10.02 -46.47 12.87
CA ILE A 6 -9.22 -45.94 11.85
C ILE A 6 -9.82 -44.70 11.28
N ILE A 7 -11.09 -44.71 11.18
CA ILE A 7 -11.75 -43.58 10.60
C ILE A 7 -11.57 -42.35 11.36
N ALA A 8 -11.58 -42.46 12.64
CA ALA A 8 -11.44 -41.28 13.42
C ALA A 8 -10.13 -40.61 13.20
N ALA A 9 -9.14 -41.38 13.00
CA ALA A 9 -7.84 -40.79 12.83
C ALA A 9 -7.75 -39.99 11.55
N VAL A 10 -8.38 -40.49 10.56
CA VAL A 10 -8.24 -39.85 9.28
C VAL A 10 -8.80 -38.47 9.28
N PHE A 11 -9.97 -38.30 9.78
CA PHE A 11 -10.53 -37.02 9.62
C PHE A 11 -9.89 -35.97 10.46
N ALA A 12 -9.24 -36.33 11.50
CA ALA A 12 -8.61 -35.34 12.30
C ALA A 12 -7.50 -34.64 11.59
N ALA A 13 -6.87 -35.30 10.71
CA ALA A 13 -5.69 -34.71 10.10
C ALA A 13 -5.96 -33.52 9.25
N PHE A 14 -7.02 -33.53 8.50
CA PHE A 14 -7.12 -32.50 7.56
C PHE A 14 -7.78 -31.25 8.07
N VAL A 15 -8.39 -31.36 9.18
CA VAL A 15 -9.09 -30.23 9.69
C VAL A 15 -8.25 -29.02 9.97
N GLY A 16 -7.10 -29.19 10.55
CA GLY A 16 -6.33 -28.06 10.97
C GLY A 16 -5.65 -27.30 9.86
N VAL A 17 -5.58 -27.88 8.71
CA VAL A 17 -4.76 -27.28 7.70
C VAL A 17 -5.30 -25.99 7.16
N GLN A 18 -6.53 -25.95 6.87
CA GLN A 18 -7.02 -24.75 6.25
C GLN A 18 -7.13 -23.59 7.18
N THR A 19 -7.34 -23.83 8.44
CA THR A 19 -7.44 -22.71 9.33
C THR A 19 -6.16 -21.95 9.44
N VAL A 20 -5.06 -22.65 9.36
CA VAL A 20 -3.78 -22.00 9.53
C VAL A 20 -3.47 -21.04 8.41
N SER A 21 -3.74 -21.43 7.20
CA SER A 21 -3.38 -20.58 6.10
C SER A 21 -4.16 -19.29 6.09
N ALA A 22 -5.40 -19.34 6.48
CA ALA A 22 -6.18 -18.12 6.48
C ALA A 22 -5.71 -17.16 7.55
N ALA A 23 -5.30 -17.66 8.69
CA ALA A 23 -4.92 -16.79 9.77
C ALA A 23 -3.54 -16.18 9.59
N ALA A 24 -2.73 -16.75 8.74
CA ALA A 24 -1.37 -16.31 8.63
C ALA A 24 -1.19 -15.03 7.81
N LEU A 25 -2.20 -14.63 7.06
CA LEU A 25 -2.04 -13.49 6.17
C LEU A 25 -2.48 -12.22 6.85
N ALA A 26 -1.55 -11.31 7.01
CA ALA A 26 -1.85 -9.97 7.48
C ALA A 26 -2.08 -9.07 6.27
N PRO A 27 -2.96 -8.08 6.36
CA PRO A 27 -3.15 -7.15 5.26
C PRO A 27 -1.90 -6.31 5.06
N ALA A 28 -1.61 -5.97 3.82
CA ALA A 28 -0.52 -5.09 3.51
C ALA A 28 -0.86 -3.67 3.95
N THR A 29 0.15 -2.92 4.33
CA THR A 29 -0.02 -1.53 4.72
C THR A 29 0.99 -0.65 4.00
N ILE A 30 0.63 0.60 3.82
CA ILE A 30 1.53 1.61 3.29
C ILE A 30 1.76 2.65 4.38
N ASN A 31 2.98 3.11 4.55
CA ASN A 31 3.28 4.23 5.44
C ASN A 31 3.38 5.50 4.62
N VAL A 32 2.67 6.53 5.06
CA VAL A 32 2.66 7.84 4.40
C VAL A 32 3.00 8.88 5.45
N CYS A 33 4.04 9.66 5.17
CA CYS A 33 4.62 10.57 6.14
C CYS A 33 4.63 12.00 5.63
N SER A 34 4.34 12.95 6.53
CA SER A 34 4.35 14.37 6.20
C SER A 34 5.71 15.02 6.44
N GLY A 35 6.66 14.31 7.02
CA GLY A 35 7.97 14.87 7.31
C GLY A 35 9.09 13.94 6.92
N ALA A 36 10.24 14.51 6.60
CA ALA A 36 11.44 13.76 6.26
C ALA A 36 12.23 13.50 7.53
N GLY A 37 13.29 12.74 7.39
CA GLY A 37 14.18 12.42 8.49
C GLY A 37 14.45 10.93 8.54
N SER A 38 15.22 10.52 9.52
CA SER A 38 15.58 9.13 9.68
C SER A 38 15.45 8.77 11.16
N PRO A 39 14.29 8.22 11.57
CA PRO A 39 13.13 7.87 10.77
C PRO A 39 12.28 9.07 10.37
N PRO A 40 11.47 8.95 9.33
CA PRO A 40 10.56 10.02 8.95
C PRO A 40 9.52 10.27 10.03
N VAL A 41 8.96 11.48 10.05
CA VAL A 41 8.00 11.89 11.07
C VAL A 41 6.63 12.15 10.43
N GLY A 42 5.61 12.22 11.28
CA GLY A 42 4.26 12.48 10.81
C GLY A 42 3.71 11.36 9.95
N CYS A 43 4.03 10.11 10.30
CA CYS A 43 3.64 8.96 9.50
C CYS A 43 2.32 8.37 9.95
N LEU A 44 1.57 7.87 8.99
CA LEU A 44 0.37 7.09 9.26
C LEU A 44 0.46 5.79 8.46
N THR A 45 0.13 4.69 9.12
CA THR A 45 0.06 3.38 8.47
C THR A 45 -1.36 3.18 7.97
N ILE A 46 -1.50 3.00 6.67
CA ILE A 46 -2.81 2.89 6.02
C ILE A 46 -2.93 1.49 5.43
N PRO A 47 -4.02 0.75 5.72
CA PRO A 47 -4.23 -0.55 5.08
C PRO A 47 -4.40 -0.39 3.58
N VAL A 48 -3.77 -1.29 2.83
CA VAL A 48 -3.91 -1.31 1.38
C VAL A 48 -5.12 -2.14 1.00
N VAL A 49 -6.01 -1.54 0.23
CA VAL A 49 -7.11 -2.26 -0.42
C VAL A 49 -6.83 -2.18 -1.90
N SER A 50 -6.59 -3.33 -2.51
CA SER A 50 -6.13 -3.40 -3.90
C SER A 50 -7.07 -2.67 -4.85
N ASP A 51 -6.49 -1.84 -5.66
CA ASP A 51 -7.18 -1.08 -6.73
C ASP A 51 -8.22 -0.07 -6.24
N ASP A 52 -8.32 0.15 -4.95
CA ASP A 52 -9.20 1.18 -4.41
C ASP A 52 -8.47 2.50 -4.31
N CYS A 53 -9.17 3.58 -4.60
CA CYS A 53 -8.62 4.92 -4.45
C CYS A 53 -8.75 5.38 -3.01
N THR A 54 -7.62 5.80 -2.43
CA THR A 54 -7.60 6.40 -1.11
C THR A 54 -7.43 7.91 -1.26
N ASN A 55 -8.43 8.66 -0.85
CA ASN A 55 -8.36 10.12 -0.84
C ASN A 55 -7.86 10.61 0.52
N LEU A 56 -7.02 11.63 0.51
CA LEU A 56 -6.48 12.19 1.74
C LEU A 56 -7.47 13.20 2.33
N VAL A 57 -8.58 12.66 2.84
CA VAL A 57 -9.68 13.44 3.40
C VAL A 57 -10.03 12.90 4.79
N GLY A 58 -10.84 13.62 5.54
CA GLY A 58 -11.27 13.18 6.86
C GLY A 58 -10.07 13.01 7.79
N GLY A 59 -9.92 11.85 8.39
CA GLY A 59 -8.80 11.54 9.27
C GLY A 59 -7.44 11.55 8.59
N LEU A 60 -7.40 11.51 7.26
CA LEU A 60 -6.18 11.57 6.48
C LEU A 60 -5.87 12.97 5.95
N SER A 61 -6.69 13.95 6.28
CA SER A 61 -6.57 15.28 5.68
C SER A 61 -5.28 15.99 6.05
N PHE A 62 -4.65 15.63 7.16
CA PHE A 62 -3.38 16.26 7.54
C PHE A 62 -2.25 15.87 6.58
N LEU A 63 -2.43 14.81 5.79
CA LEU A 63 -1.47 14.39 4.79
C LEU A 63 -1.71 15.02 3.42
N ASN A 64 -2.88 15.62 3.21
CA ASN A 64 -3.22 16.18 1.91
C ASN A 64 -2.28 17.32 1.56
N LYS A 65 -1.59 17.19 0.43
CA LYS A 65 -0.58 18.16 -0.03
C LYS A 65 0.60 18.30 0.94
N GLU A 66 0.83 17.28 1.79
CA GLU A 66 1.91 17.32 2.77
C GLU A 66 2.75 16.04 2.74
N VAL A 67 2.54 15.15 1.78
CA VAL A 67 3.26 13.88 1.73
C VAL A 67 4.69 14.09 1.28
N THR A 68 5.63 13.70 2.14
CA THR A 68 7.07 13.88 1.89
C THR A 68 7.77 12.53 1.73
N VAL A 69 7.38 11.51 2.48
CA VAL A 69 7.98 10.18 2.40
C VAL A 69 6.88 9.14 2.37
N VAL A 70 7.03 8.13 1.53
CA VAL A 70 6.12 6.99 1.50
C VAL A 70 6.92 5.71 1.54
N GLU A 71 6.35 4.68 2.15
CA GLU A 71 6.92 3.36 2.16
C GLU A 71 5.92 2.39 1.56
N VAL A 72 6.19 1.94 0.34
CA VAL A 72 5.32 1.05 -0.42
C VAL A 72 5.64 -0.38 -0.04
N PRO A 73 4.64 -1.19 0.32
CA PRO A 73 4.90 -2.57 0.75
C PRO A 73 5.36 -3.45 -0.40
N ASP A 74 6.08 -4.51 -0.04
CA ASP A 74 6.54 -5.49 -1.02
C ASP A 74 5.36 -6.11 -1.76
N GLY A 75 5.55 -6.35 -3.04
CA GLY A 75 4.53 -6.98 -3.87
C GLY A 75 3.48 -6.04 -4.40
N PHE A 76 3.66 -4.73 -4.19
CA PHE A 76 2.69 -3.74 -4.65
C PHE A 76 3.34 -2.66 -5.49
N VAL A 77 2.54 -2.04 -6.33
CA VAL A 77 2.88 -0.80 -7.02
C VAL A 77 1.81 0.21 -6.67
N CYS A 78 2.21 1.41 -6.31
CA CYS A 78 1.28 2.46 -5.90
C CYS A 78 1.43 3.67 -6.80
N THR A 79 0.32 4.26 -7.18
CA THR A 79 0.30 5.49 -7.97
C THR A 79 -0.23 6.61 -7.09
N PHE A 80 0.50 7.71 -7.04
CA PHE A 80 0.14 8.87 -6.23
C PHE A 80 -0.27 10.00 -7.16
N TYR A 81 -1.36 10.66 -6.82
CA TYR A 81 -1.99 11.66 -7.70
C TYR A 81 -2.07 13.01 -7.02
N GLU A 82 -1.89 14.06 -7.79
CA GLU A 82 -2.08 15.43 -7.33
C GLU A 82 -3.54 15.73 -7.08
N ALA A 83 -4.44 15.13 -7.84
CA ALA A 83 -5.87 15.35 -7.70
C ALA A 83 -6.51 14.30 -6.80
N PHE A 84 -7.64 14.63 -6.22
CA PHE A 84 -8.48 13.65 -5.54
C PHE A 84 -9.09 12.70 -6.57
N GLY A 85 -9.49 11.51 -6.12
CA GLY A 85 -10.17 10.55 -6.97
C GLY A 85 -9.24 9.70 -7.82
N CYS A 86 -7.95 9.72 -7.54
CA CYS A 86 -6.95 8.96 -8.28
C CYS A 86 -7.03 9.24 -9.77
N PHE A 87 -7.06 10.51 -10.10
CA PHE A 87 -7.19 10.97 -11.46
C PHE A 87 -5.94 11.73 -11.88
N GLY A 88 -5.34 11.31 -12.98
CA GLY A 88 -4.16 11.96 -13.54
C GLY A 88 -4.29 12.10 -15.04
N THR A 89 -3.66 13.13 -15.59
CA THR A 89 -3.63 13.34 -17.03
C THR A 89 -2.44 12.57 -17.61
N GLN A 90 -2.72 11.73 -18.57
CA GLN A 90 -1.67 10.92 -19.18
C GLN A 90 -0.57 11.80 -19.76
N GLY A 91 0.68 11.48 -19.40
CA GLY A 91 1.82 12.21 -19.90
C GLY A 91 2.14 13.50 -19.18
N SER A 92 1.38 13.87 -18.14
CA SER A 92 1.68 15.05 -17.36
C SER A 92 2.42 14.67 -16.07
N GLN A 93 2.74 15.68 -15.24
CA GLN A 93 3.50 15.48 -14.01
C GLN A 93 2.59 15.44 -12.78
N ASP A 94 1.33 15.11 -12.95
CA ASP A 94 0.35 15.11 -11.88
C ASP A 94 0.17 13.73 -11.23
N ALA A 95 1.00 12.77 -11.58
CA ALA A 95 1.01 11.46 -10.95
C ALA A 95 2.39 10.84 -11.00
N VAL A 96 2.71 9.99 -10.02
CA VAL A 96 3.94 9.21 -9.99
C VAL A 96 3.60 7.77 -9.63
N VAL A 97 4.36 6.83 -10.18
CA VAL A 97 4.17 5.39 -9.95
C VAL A 97 5.39 4.86 -9.22
N LEU A 98 5.17 4.29 -8.04
CA LEU A 98 6.26 3.83 -7.17
C LEU A 98 6.09 2.35 -6.85
N THR A 99 7.18 1.61 -7.00
CA THR A 99 7.24 0.20 -6.61
C THR A 99 7.62 0.09 -5.14
N SER A 100 7.75 -1.14 -4.63
CA SER A 100 8.05 -1.36 -3.22
C SER A 100 9.33 -0.65 -2.80
N GLY A 101 9.36 -0.14 -1.59
CA GLY A 101 10.48 0.56 -1.02
C GLY A 101 10.10 1.89 -0.39
N THR A 102 11.10 2.57 0.15
CA THR A 102 10.93 3.87 0.78
C THR A 102 11.33 4.95 -0.21
N TRP A 103 10.45 5.91 -0.39
CA TRP A 103 10.63 6.96 -1.39
C TRP A 103 10.54 8.34 -0.76
N ASP A 104 11.53 9.19 -1.10
CA ASP A 104 11.46 10.61 -0.82
C ASP A 104 10.72 11.25 -1.99
N MET A 105 9.59 11.87 -1.72
CA MET A 105 8.71 12.37 -2.78
C MET A 105 9.30 13.54 -3.55
N SER A 106 10.35 14.17 -3.03
CA SER A 106 11.01 15.24 -3.78
C SER A 106 11.91 14.69 -4.89
N PHE A 107 12.10 13.37 -4.95
CA PHE A 107 13.04 12.80 -5.91
C PHE A 107 12.57 11.41 -6.33
N VAL A 108 11.53 11.33 -7.12
CA VAL A 108 10.89 10.07 -7.53
C VAL A 108 10.92 9.94 -9.04
N PRO A 109 10.74 8.72 -9.57
CA PRO A 109 10.64 8.55 -11.02
C PRO A 109 9.41 9.29 -11.55
N GLY A 110 9.58 10.02 -12.63
CA GLY A 110 8.49 10.76 -13.23
C GLY A 110 7.90 10.04 -14.42
N ILE A 111 6.63 10.32 -14.71
CA ILE A 111 5.98 9.79 -15.89
C ILE A 111 6.45 10.55 -17.12
N ALA A 112 6.55 11.86 -17.01
CA ALA A 112 6.94 12.72 -18.12
C ALA A 112 8.43 13.07 -18.12
N ALA A 113 9.15 12.75 -17.04
CA ALA A 113 10.57 13.05 -16.88
C ALA A 113 11.24 11.93 -16.12
N ALA A 114 12.57 11.81 -16.25
CA ALA A 114 13.32 10.74 -15.57
C ALA A 114 13.18 10.84 -14.07
N GLN A 115 13.14 12.05 -13.54
CA GLN A 115 12.94 12.30 -12.12
C GLN A 115 12.01 13.47 -11.93
N GLN A 116 11.28 13.45 -10.82
CA GLN A 116 10.25 14.45 -10.58
C GLN A 116 10.20 14.77 -9.09
N ASP A 117 9.96 16.04 -8.78
CA ASP A 117 9.66 16.47 -7.42
C ASP A 117 8.16 16.40 -7.24
N PHE A 118 7.71 15.47 -6.40
CA PHE A 118 6.29 15.30 -6.09
C PHE A 118 6.01 15.59 -4.62
N ASN A 119 6.94 16.27 -3.95
CA ASN A 119 6.79 16.60 -2.54
C ASN A 119 5.61 17.56 -2.36
N ASP A 120 4.79 17.27 -1.37
CA ASP A 120 3.61 18.08 -1.03
C ASP A 120 2.57 18.17 -2.14
N MET A 121 2.55 17.21 -3.05
CA MET A 121 1.60 17.24 -4.17
C MET A 121 0.45 16.26 -4.06
N THR A 122 0.57 15.22 -3.23
CA THR A 122 -0.37 14.12 -3.20
C THR A 122 -1.70 14.49 -2.56
N SER A 123 -2.79 14.16 -3.22
CA SER A 123 -4.15 14.24 -2.66
C SER A 123 -4.86 12.89 -2.66
N SER A 124 -4.40 11.93 -3.46
CA SER A 124 -4.96 10.58 -3.45
C SER A 124 -3.93 9.59 -3.96
N PHE A 125 -4.16 8.31 -3.68
CA PHE A 125 -3.30 7.26 -4.20
C PHE A 125 -4.06 5.95 -4.32
N THR A 126 -3.55 5.05 -5.15
CA THR A 126 -4.08 3.70 -5.29
C THR A 126 -2.93 2.72 -5.39
N CYS A 127 -3.10 1.54 -4.87
CA CYS A 127 -2.08 0.49 -4.91
C CYS A 127 -2.66 -0.78 -5.53
N SER A 128 -1.85 -1.46 -6.33
CA SER A 128 -2.23 -2.70 -6.96
C SER A 128 -1.17 -3.76 -6.70
N PRO A 129 -1.55 -5.02 -6.52
CA PRO A 129 -0.56 -6.08 -6.40
C PRO A 129 0.18 -6.27 -7.72
N LEU A 130 1.44 -6.65 -7.60
CA LEU A 130 2.27 -6.95 -8.76
C LEU A 130 1.98 -8.33 -9.31
#